data_c19f5e613f0c787c97b6a53a04bb7019
#
_entry.id   c19f5e613f0c787c97b6a53a04bb7019
#
_cell.length_a   1.000
_cell.length_b   1.000
_cell.length_c   1.000
_cell.angle_alpha   90.00
_cell.angle_beta   90.00
_cell.angle_gamma   90.00
#
_symmetry.space_group_name_H-M   'P 1'
#
loop_
_entity.id
_entity.type
_entity.pdbx_description
1 polymer ?
#
loop_
_entity_poly.entity_id
_entity_poly.type
_entity_poly.pdbx_seq_one_letter_code
_entity_poly.pdbx_strand_id
1 'polypeptide(L)'
;EGHRIVEIGCLELDNLIPTKKNFHCYLNPERKVSEKAFEVHGYDDEFLSGQRKFKEIGEKFLEFIDGKRLIIHNAEFDLAHLNNELNIFGELKLNNEIIDTLVLARNKFPGSPVSLDALCKRFRIDNSKRTQHTALIDCDLLAKVYINLIDQKEPMLNFQSNIQEKNEAINS
;
A
#
# COMPACT_ATOMS: atom_id res chain seq x y z
N GLU A 1 14.78 9.24 13.41
CA GLU A 1 15.86 9.55 12.47
C GLU A 1 16.71 8.30 12.21
N GLY A 2 17.01 8.01 10.92
CA GLY A 2 17.89 6.91 10.52
C GLY A 2 17.27 5.52 10.56
N HIS A 3 15.96 5.38 10.64
CA HIS A 3 15.30 4.08 10.53
C HIS A 3 15.47 3.51 9.12
N ARG A 4 15.78 2.21 9.05
CA ARG A 4 15.97 1.47 7.80
C ARG A 4 14.79 0.53 7.57
N ILE A 5 14.53 0.19 6.33
CA ILE A 5 13.47 -0.75 5.95
C ILE A 5 13.86 -2.17 6.38
N VAL A 6 12.93 -2.90 6.98
CA VAL A 6 13.12 -4.29 7.42
C VAL A 6 12.27 -5.30 6.64
N GLU A 7 11.23 -4.84 5.96
CA GLU A 7 10.36 -5.68 5.15
C GLU A 7 9.78 -4.88 3.98
N ILE A 8 9.73 -5.50 2.79
CA ILE A 8 9.03 -4.97 1.62
C ILE A 8 8.06 -6.03 1.13
N GLY A 9 6.81 -5.63 0.95
CA GLY A 9 5.78 -6.46 0.33
C GLY A 9 5.05 -5.70 -0.76
N CYS A 10 4.89 -6.30 -1.92
CA CYS A 10 4.15 -5.74 -3.04
C CYS A 10 3.31 -6.83 -3.70
N LEU A 11 2.06 -6.53 -3.99
CA LEU A 11 1.19 -7.35 -4.82
C LEU A 11 0.91 -6.64 -6.13
N GLU A 12 0.97 -7.37 -7.23
CA GLU A 12 0.60 -6.83 -8.54
C GLU A 12 -0.90 -6.94 -8.76
N LEU A 13 -1.51 -5.84 -9.20
CA LEU A 13 -2.88 -5.80 -9.70
C LEU A 13 -2.85 -5.51 -11.20
N ASP A 14 -3.68 -6.21 -11.95
CA ASP A 14 -3.97 -5.91 -13.36
C ASP A 14 -5.47 -5.63 -13.50
N ASN A 15 -5.82 -4.41 -13.90
CA ASN A 15 -7.21 -3.93 -13.93
C ASN A 15 -7.97 -4.21 -12.62
N LEU A 16 -7.34 -3.88 -11.49
CA LEU A 16 -7.87 -4.07 -10.13
C LEU A 16 -8.01 -5.53 -9.68
N ILE A 17 -7.53 -6.47 -10.48
CA ILE A 17 -7.55 -7.89 -10.15
C ILE A 17 -6.15 -8.31 -9.69
N PRO A 18 -6.00 -8.91 -8.49
CA PRO A 18 -4.72 -9.44 -8.07
C PRO A 18 -4.19 -10.48 -9.07
N THR A 19 -2.96 -10.28 -9.52
CA THR A 19 -2.23 -11.31 -10.26
C THR A 19 -1.56 -12.25 -9.25
N LYS A 20 -0.93 -13.31 -9.72
CA LYS A 20 -0.14 -14.20 -8.85
C LYS A 20 1.27 -13.69 -8.62
N LYS A 21 1.62 -12.53 -9.19
CA LYS A 21 2.96 -11.94 -9.04
C LYS A 21 3.02 -11.08 -7.78
N ASN A 22 4.02 -11.32 -6.98
CA ASN A 22 4.32 -10.52 -5.80
C ASN A 22 5.82 -10.37 -5.61
N PHE A 23 6.20 -9.40 -4.80
CA PHE A 23 7.56 -9.21 -4.32
C PHE A 23 7.51 -9.15 -2.79
N HIS A 24 8.27 -10.00 -2.12
CA HIS A 24 8.34 -10.01 -0.67
C HIS A 24 9.74 -10.35 -0.21
N CYS A 25 10.28 -9.55 0.70
CA CYS A 25 11.54 -9.86 1.37
C CYS A 25 11.62 -9.20 2.74
N TYR A 26 12.39 -9.83 3.61
CA TYR A 26 12.89 -9.21 4.83
C TYR A 26 14.26 -8.64 4.55
N LEU A 27 14.63 -7.57 5.25
CA LEU A 27 15.89 -6.88 5.03
C LEU A 27 16.67 -6.71 6.32
N ASN A 28 17.99 -6.87 6.21
CA ASN A 28 18.92 -6.50 7.25
C ASN A 28 19.09 -4.96 7.23
N PRO A 29 18.64 -4.25 8.29
CA PRO A 29 18.72 -2.79 8.31
C PRO A 29 20.12 -2.26 8.61
N GLU A 30 21.11 -3.14 8.85
CA GLU A 30 22.49 -2.81 9.21
C GLU A 30 22.62 -1.89 10.45
N ARG A 31 21.61 -1.97 11.33
CA ARG A 31 21.58 -1.25 12.61
C ARG A 31 20.68 -1.99 13.59
N LYS A 32 20.80 -1.65 14.86
CA LYS A 32 19.89 -2.19 15.87
C LYS A 32 18.47 -1.67 15.69
N VAL A 33 17.52 -2.56 15.85
CA VAL A 33 16.10 -2.22 15.88
C VAL A 33 15.78 -1.50 17.18
N SER A 34 15.09 -0.35 17.09
CA SER A 34 14.61 0.35 18.28
C SER A 34 13.47 -0.45 18.94
N GLU A 35 13.27 -0.24 20.24
CA GLU A 35 12.16 -0.87 20.97
C GLU A 35 10.81 -0.55 20.32
N LYS A 36 10.61 0.70 19.91
CA LYS A 36 9.38 1.13 19.23
C LYS A 36 9.17 0.40 17.90
N ALA A 37 10.21 0.23 17.11
CA ALA A 37 10.12 -0.50 15.84
C ALA A 37 9.82 -1.99 16.10
N PHE A 38 10.47 -2.59 17.09
CA PHE A 38 10.21 -3.96 17.47
C PHE A 38 8.76 -4.19 17.93
N GLU A 39 8.20 -3.26 18.70
CA GLU A 39 6.78 -3.31 19.10
C GLU A 39 5.83 -3.30 17.91
N VAL A 40 6.22 -2.62 16.82
CA VAL A 40 5.39 -2.53 15.61
C VAL A 40 5.47 -3.78 14.76
N HIS A 41 6.68 -4.25 14.44
CA HIS A 41 6.86 -5.36 13.47
C HIS A 41 7.22 -6.70 14.09
N GLY A 42 7.73 -6.74 15.32
CA GLY A 42 8.04 -7.98 16.02
C GLY A 42 9.30 -8.72 15.55
N TYR A 43 10.12 -8.12 14.69
CA TYR A 43 11.36 -8.73 14.20
C TYR A 43 12.54 -8.27 15.06
N ASP A 44 13.29 -9.24 15.61
CA ASP A 44 14.47 -8.93 16.42
C ASP A 44 15.75 -8.79 15.58
N ASP A 45 16.81 -8.31 16.22
CA ASP A 45 18.10 -8.10 15.58
C ASP A 45 18.71 -9.41 15.06
N GLU A 46 18.53 -10.51 15.77
CA GLU A 46 19.03 -11.82 15.37
C GLU A 46 18.40 -12.28 14.05
N PHE A 47 17.07 -12.21 13.94
CA PHE A 47 16.34 -12.56 12.72
C PHE A 47 16.76 -11.68 11.54
N LEU A 48 16.82 -10.36 11.74
CA LEU A 48 17.10 -9.41 10.67
C LEU A 48 18.58 -9.44 10.24
N SER A 49 19.50 -9.77 11.12
CA SER A 49 20.92 -9.89 10.77
C SER A 49 21.22 -10.99 9.76
N GLY A 50 20.35 -12.01 9.70
CA GLY A 50 20.44 -13.09 8.71
C GLY A 50 19.80 -12.77 7.37
N GLN A 51 19.17 -11.62 7.21
CA GLN A 51 18.47 -11.24 5.98
C GLN A 51 19.40 -10.53 5.00
N ARG A 52 18.94 -10.44 3.75
CA ARG A 52 19.64 -9.71 2.69
C ARG A 52 19.60 -8.19 2.97
N LYS A 53 20.62 -7.50 2.52
CA LYS A 53 20.66 -6.05 2.56
C LYS A 53 19.92 -5.46 1.37
N PHE A 54 19.43 -4.22 1.49
CA PHE A 54 18.72 -3.55 0.41
C PHE A 54 19.52 -3.52 -0.89
N LYS A 55 20.84 -3.31 -0.83
CA LYS A 55 21.71 -3.31 -2.00
C LYS A 55 21.69 -4.62 -2.82
N GLU A 56 21.33 -5.74 -2.17
CA GLU A 56 21.26 -7.05 -2.83
C GLU A 56 19.94 -7.27 -3.58
N ILE A 57 18.88 -6.55 -3.18
CA ILE A 57 17.53 -6.73 -3.74
C ILE A 57 17.02 -5.51 -4.50
N GLY A 58 17.72 -4.37 -4.40
CA GLY A 58 17.23 -3.10 -4.93
C GLY A 58 16.93 -3.11 -6.43
N GLU A 59 17.77 -3.73 -7.24
CA GLU A 59 17.52 -3.87 -8.68
C GLU A 59 16.29 -4.70 -8.99
N LYS A 60 16.11 -5.83 -8.31
CA LYS A 60 14.93 -6.70 -8.48
C LYS A 60 13.66 -5.99 -8.05
N PHE A 61 13.72 -5.22 -6.97
CA PHE A 61 12.60 -4.41 -6.53
C PHE A 61 12.22 -3.36 -7.58
N LEU A 62 13.20 -2.61 -8.10
CA LEU A 62 12.96 -1.61 -9.14
C LEU A 62 12.42 -2.22 -10.43
N GLU A 63 12.89 -3.38 -10.83
CA GLU A 63 12.36 -4.11 -11.99
C GLU A 63 10.89 -4.50 -11.76
N PHE A 64 10.55 -4.96 -10.56
CA PHE A 64 9.19 -5.38 -10.23
C PHE A 64 8.18 -4.23 -10.32
N ILE A 65 8.57 -3.02 -9.88
CA ILE A 65 7.68 -1.84 -9.89
C ILE A 65 7.80 -0.99 -11.16
N ASP A 66 8.72 -1.31 -12.08
CA ASP A 66 8.98 -0.51 -13.26
C ASP A 66 7.73 -0.30 -14.12
N GLY A 67 7.45 0.95 -14.45
CA GLY A 67 6.30 1.34 -15.25
C GLY A 67 4.93 1.17 -14.59
N LYS A 68 4.90 0.81 -13.31
CA LYS A 68 3.65 0.57 -12.57
C LYS A 68 3.29 1.74 -11.67
N ARG A 69 2.00 1.98 -11.49
CA ARG A 69 1.50 2.86 -10.44
C ARG A 69 1.61 2.15 -9.09
N LEU A 70 2.00 2.90 -8.08
CA LEU A 70 2.14 2.38 -6.72
C LEU A 70 0.94 2.84 -5.88
N ILE A 71 0.23 1.89 -5.30
CA ILE A 71 -0.87 2.13 -4.37
C ILE A 71 -0.32 1.91 -2.97
N ILE A 72 -0.32 2.95 -2.16
CA ILE A 72 0.29 2.95 -0.83
C ILE A 72 -0.64 3.65 0.14
N HIS A 73 -0.80 3.11 1.34
CA HIS A 73 -1.54 3.76 2.41
C HIS A 73 -0.58 4.59 3.27
N ASN A 74 -0.73 5.92 3.26
CA ASN A 74 0.21 6.87 3.84
C ASN A 74 1.55 6.90 3.08
N ALA A 75 1.47 7.20 1.80
CA ALA A 75 2.59 7.10 0.87
C ALA A 75 3.79 7.98 1.24
N GLU A 76 3.57 9.14 1.84
CA GLU A 76 4.64 10.05 2.26
C GLU A 76 5.65 9.37 3.17
N PHE A 77 5.16 8.58 4.13
CA PHE A 77 6.00 7.81 5.05
C PHE A 77 6.83 6.74 4.33
N ASP A 78 6.19 5.91 3.51
CA ASP A 78 6.88 4.83 2.79
C ASP A 78 7.85 5.36 1.73
N LEU A 79 7.48 6.40 1.02
CA LEU A 79 8.35 7.03 0.01
C LEU A 79 9.60 7.65 0.63
N ALA A 80 9.49 8.25 1.80
CA ALA A 80 10.64 8.79 2.50
C ALA A 80 11.66 7.68 2.82
N HIS A 81 11.19 6.52 3.29
CA HIS A 81 12.03 5.37 3.58
C HIS A 81 12.63 4.73 2.31
N LEU A 82 11.82 4.54 1.27
CA LEU A 82 12.27 3.98 0.00
C LEU A 82 13.30 4.88 -0.69
N ASN A 83 13.06 6.17 -0.73
CA ASN A 83 13.99 7.11 -1.33
C ASN A 83 15.29 7.19 -0.55
N ASN A 84 15.24 7.07 0.79
CA ASN A 84 16.45 6.98 1.60
C ASN A 84 17.29 5.74 1.25
N GLU A 85 16.66 4.58 1.13
CA GLU A 85 17.35 3.34 0.72
C GLU A 85 17.94 3.45 -0.69
N LEU A 86 17.16 3.99 -1.62
CA LEU A 86 17.62 4.18 -3.00
C LEU A 86 18.78 5.18 -3.11
N ASN A 87 18.74 6.24 -2.32
CA ASN A 87 19.82 7.22 -2.25
C ASN A 87 21.12 6.59 -1.73
N ILE A 88 21.05 5.75 -0.71
CA ILE A 88 22.20 4.99 -0.20
C ILE A 88 22.70 3.99 -1.26
N PHE A 89 21.78 3.36 -1.98
CA PHE A 89 22.08 2.35 -2.98
C PHE A 89 22.78 2.91 -4.23
N GLY A 90 22.34 4.06 -4.74
CA GLY A 90 22.90 4.60 -5.97
C GLY A 90 22.31 5.93 -6.44
N GLU A 91 21.81 6.74 -5.53
CA GLU A 91 21.20 8.06 -5.82
C GLU A 91 19.97 8.00 -6.74
N LEU A 92 19.36 6.83 -6.86
CA LEU A 92 18.15 6.63 -7.61
C LEU A 92 16.95 7.17 -6.83
N LYS A 93 15.94 7.65 -7.56
CA LYS A 93 14.66 8.07 -6.99
C LYS A 93 13.53 7.36 -7.70
N LEU A 94 12.45 7.10 -6.97
CA LEU A 94 11.23 6.59 -7.57
C LEU A 94 10.58 7.67 -8.45
N ASN A 95 10.21 7.30 -9.66
CA ASN A 95 9.48 8.16 -10.61
C ASN A 95 8.09 7.61 -10.93
N ASN A 96 7.65 6.60 -10.21
CA ASN A 96 6.34 5.99 -10.39
C ASN A 96 5.21 6.97 -10.00
N GLU A 97 4.09 6.90 -10.69
CA GLU A 97 2.86 7.54 -10.24
C GLU A 97 2.41 6.90 -8.93
N ILE A 98 2.06 7.73 -7.95
CA ILE A 98 1.68 7.29 -6.61
C ILE A 98 0.20 7.57 -6.39
N ILE A 99 -0.52 6.55 -5.90
CA ILE A 99 -1.87 6.67 -5.40
C ILE A 99 -1.83 6.46 -3.89
N ASP A 100 -2.10 7.52 -3.13
CA ASP A 100 -2.16 7.46 -1.68
C ASP A 100 -3.58 7.22 -1.21
N THR A 101 -3.86 6.01 -0.75
CA THR A 101 -5.19 5.63 -0.26
C THR A 101 -5.57 6.34 1.03
N LEU A 102 -4.62 6.84 1.82
CA LEU A 102 -4.91 7.67 2.98
C LEU A 102 -5.54 9.00 2.55
N VAL A 103 -5.00 9.64 1.52
CA VAL A 103 -5.55 10.88 0.96
C VAL A 103 -6.94 10.63 0.39
N LEU A 104 -7.12 9.56 -0.38
CA LEU A 104 -8.44 9.19 -0.92
C LEU A 104 -9.47 8.97 0.20
N ALA A 105 -9.09 8.26 1.24
CA ALA A 105 -9.98 7.98 2.37
C ALA A 105 -10.32 9.23 3.17
N ARG A 106 -9.37 10.12 3.41
CA ARG A 106 -9.63 11.41 4.08
C ARG A 106 -10.59 12.28 3.30
N ASN A 107 -10.46 12.33 1.98
CA ASN A 107 -11.36 13.09 1.13
C ASN A 107 -12.77 12.49 1.10
N LYS A 108 -12.88 11.18 1.18
CA LYS A 108 -14.17 10.47 1.14
C LYS A 108 -14.89 10.47 2.48
N PHE A 109 -14.14 10.33 3.57
CA PHE A 109 -14.66 10.23 4.93
C PHE A 109 -14.06 11.30 5.84
N PRO A 110 -14.32 12.60 5.59
CA PRO A 110 -13.72 13.68 6.37
C PRO A 110 -14.04 13.52 7.87
N GLY A 111 -13.03 13.67 8.73
CA GLY A 111 -13.18 13.58 10.17
C GLY A 111 -13.35 12.18 10.74
N SER A 112 -13.37 11.15 9.90
CA SER A 112 -13.47 9.75 10.33
C SER A 112 -12.08 9.11 10.44
N PRO A 113 -11.92 8.05 11.26
CA PRO A 113 -10.70 7.25 11.25
C PRO A 113 -10.45 6.61 9.89
N VAL A 114 -9.23 6.74 9.38
CA VAL A 114 -8.85 6.26 8.03
C VAL A 114 -7.60 5.39 8.05
N SER A 115 -7.27 4.78 9.19
CA SER A 115 -6.26 3.72 9.25
C SER A 115 -6.69 2.52 8.39
N LEU A 116 -5.75 1.67 8.02
CA LEU A 116 -6.08 0.45 7.27
C LEU A 116 -7.12 -0.40 8.01
N ASP A 117 -6.97 -0.59 9.32
CA ASP A 117 -7.94 -1.33 10.14
C ASP A 117 -9.32 -0.65 10.18
N ALA A 118 -9.35 0.67 10.33
CA ALA A 118 -10.59 1.44 10.33
C ALA A 118 -11.33 1.31 8.99
N LEU A 119 -10.60 1.36 7.87
CA LEU A 119 -11.17 1.19 6.53
C LEU A 119 -11.65 -0.24 6.29
N CYS A 120 -10.91 -1.24 6.73
CA CYS A 120 -11.36 -2.64 6.69
C CYS A 120 -12.68 -2.82 7.44
N LYS A 121 -12.78 -2.24 8.64
CA LYS A 121 -14.02 -2.28 9.43
C LYS A 121 -15.18 -1.59 8.70
N ARG A 122 -14.94 -0.42 8.13
CA ARG A 122 -15.96 0.34 7.38
C ARG A 122 -16.48 -0.42 6.17
N PHE A 123 -15.60 -1.05 5.42
CA PHE A 123 -15.94 -1.81 4.21
C PHE A 123 -16.27 -3.28 4.48
N ARG A 124 -16.32 -3.70 5.75
CA ARG A 124 -16.59 -5.09 6.17
C ARG A 124 -15.63 -6.10 5.55
N ILE A 125 -14.35 -5.72 5.50
CA ILE A 125 -13.26 -6.58 5.06
C ILE A 125 -12.68 -7.29 6.28
N ASP A 126 -12.58 -8.62 6.19
CA ASP A 126 -11.97 -9.43 7.27
C ASP A 126 -10.46 -9.18 7.33
N ASN A 127 -10.01 -8.59 8.44
CA ASN A 127 -8.60 -8.30 8.73
C ASN A 127 -8.01 -9.18 9.85
N SER A 128 -8.66 -10.29 10.18
CA SER A 128 -8.23 -11.18 11.27
C SER A 128 -6.80 -11.73 11.07
N LYS A 129 -6.40 -11.95 9.82
CA LYS A 129 -5.06 -12.43 9.47
C LYS A 129 -3.95 -11.41 9.71
N ARG A 130 -4.29 -10.14 9.90
CA ARG A 130 -3.31 -9.07 10.11
C ARG A 130 -2.49 -9.25 11.39
N THR A 131 -2.98 -10.02 12.34
CA THR A 131 -2.22 -10.39 13.56
C THR A 131 -0.92 -11.13 13.24
N GLN A 132 -0.80 -11.73 12.06
CA GLN A 132 0.42 -12.38 11.59
C GLN A 132 1.49 -11.38 11.09
N HIS A 133 1.14 -10.08 10.97
CA HIS A 133 2.05 -8.96 10.69
C HIS A 133 2.96 -9.15 9.47
N THR A 134 2.48 -9.77 8.39
CA THR A 134 3.24 -9.83 7.15
C THR A 134 2.84 -8.69 6.21
N ALA A 135 3.82 -8.12 5.49
CA ALA A 135 3.56 -7.06 4.53
C ALA A 135 2.62 -7.50 3.41
N LEU A 136 2.67 -8.76 2.98
CA LEU A 136 1.77 -9.28 1.95
C LEU A 136 0.30 -9.33 2.39
N ILE A 137 0.04 -9.63 3.66
CA ILE A 137 -1.32 -9.57 4.22
C ILE A 137 -1.85 -8.13 4.16
N ASP A 138 -1.04 -7.16 4.56
CA ASP A 138 -1.41 -5.74 4.48
C ASP A 138 -1.65 -5.30 3.03
N CYS A 139 -0.85 -5.77 2.07
CA CYS A 139 -1.05 -5.53 0.65
C CYS A 139 -2.40 -6.08 0.14
N ASP A 140 -2.75 -7.30 0.52
CA ASP A 140 -4.02 -7.91 0.14
C ASP A 140 -5.22 -7.12 0.68
N LEU A 141 -5.16 -6.73 1.95
CA LEU A 141 -6.18 -5.89 2.58
C LEU A 141 -6.26 -4.52 1.92
N LEU A 142 -5.12 -3.90 1.62
CA LEU A 142 -5.07 -2.60 0.95
C LEU A 142 -5.67 -2.67 -0.45
N ALA A 143 -5.42 -3.73 -1.20
CA ALA A 143 -6.04 -3.93 -2.51
C ALA A 143 -7.58 -3.94 -2.42
N LYS A 144 -8.13 -4.65 -1.44
CA LYS A 144 -9.58 -4.70 -1.19
C LYS A 144 -10.14 -3.34 -0.77
N VAL A 145 -9.43 -2.62 0.10
CA VAL A 145 -9.80 -1.25 0.51
C VAL A 145 -9.79 -0.30 -0.69
N TYR A 146 -8.75 -0.35 -1.51
CA TYR A 146 -8.62 0.50 -2.69
C TYR A 146 -9.78 0.29 -3.67
N ILE A 147 -10.11 -0.94 -3.98
CA ILE A 147 -11.25 -1.28 -4.85
C ILE A 147 -12.55 -0.67 -4.30
N ASN A 148 -12.80 -0.81 -3.01
CA ASN A 148 -13.98 -0.21 -2.38
C ASN A 148 -13.97 1.32 -2.40
N LEU A 149 -12.82 1.96 -2.24
CA LEU A 149 -12.69 3.41 -2.33
C LEU A 149 -13.05 3.94 -3.72
N ILE A 150 -12.73 3.20 -4.77
CA ILE A 150 -13.02 3.57 -6.16
C ILE A 150 -14.46 3.24 -6.53
N ASP A 151 -14.93 2.04 -6.28
CA ASP A 151 -16.23 1.53 -6.74
C ASP A 151 -17.42 2.33 -6.19
N GLN A 152 -17.26 2.97 -5.05
CA GLN A 152 -18.32 3.81 -4.50
C GLN A 152 -18.57 5.11 -5.28
N LYS A 153 -17.76 5.45 -6.29
CA LYS A 153 -17.99 6.61 -7.15
C LYS A 153 -18.80 6.27 -8.41
N GLU A 154 -18.61 5.09 -8.97
CA GLU A 154 -19.25 4.67 -10.22
C GLU A 154 -20.77 4.43 -10.10
N PRO A 155 -21.30 3.74 -9.06
CA PRO A 155 -22.75 3.53 -8.95
C PRO A 155 -23.57 4.83 -8.85
N MET A 156 -23.01 5.88 -8.27
CA MET A 156 -23.70 7.18 -8.17
C MET A 156 -23.76 7.90 -9.51
N LEU A 157 -22.73 7.80 -10.32
CA LEU A 157 -22.69 8.38 -11.67
C LEU A 157 -23.69 7.68 -12.61
N ASN A 158 -23.74 6.35 -12.55
CA ASN A 158 -24.69 5.55 -13.33
C ASN A 158 -26.13 5.80 -12.91
N PHE A 159 -26.38 6.04 -11.63
CA PHE A 159 -27.71 6.35 -11.13
C PHE A 159 -28.20 7.74 -11.64
N GLN A 160 -27.31 8.72 -11.68
CA GLN A 160 -27.64 10.06 -12.18
C GLN A 160 -27.90 10.04 -13.70
N SER A 161 -27.12 9.30 -14.48
CA SER A 161 -27.36 9.17 -15.92
C SER A 161 -28.69 8.46 -16.23
N ASN A 162 -29.03 7.42 -15.48
CA ASN A 162 -30.31 6.72 -15.61
C ASN A 162 -31.53 7.59 -15.25
N ILE A 163 -31.37 8.51 -14.32
CA ILE A 163 -32.45 9.48 -13.98
C ILE A 163 -32.62 10.50 -15.10
N GLN A 164 -31.53 10.99 -15.69
CA GLN A 164 -31.61 11.90 -16.82
C GLN A 164 -32.26 11.26 -18.05
N GLU A 165 -31.85 10.04 -18.41
CA GLU A 165 -32.45 9.31 -19.51
C GLU A 165 -33.96 9.03 -19.30
N LYS A 166 -34.37 8.69 -18.07
CA LYS A 166 -35.78 8.51 -17.76
C LYS A 166 -36.58 9.81 -17.82
N ASN A 167 -36.00 10.92 -17.39
CA ASN A 167 -36.67 12.21 -17.45
C ASN A 167 -36.80 12.73 -18.89
N GLU A 168 -35.82 12.48 -19.74
CA GLU A 168 -35.89 12.80 -21.16
C GLU A 168 -36.91 11.91 -21.90
N ALA A 169 -37.04 10.65 -21.55
CA ALA A 169 -38.04 9.74 -22.09
C ALA A 169 -39.49 10.06 -21.68
N ILE A 170 -39.68 10.73 -20.55
CA ILE A 170 -41.00 11.15 -20.07
C ILE A 170 -41.43 12.49 -20.69
N ASN A 171 -40.46 13.32 -21.10
CA ASN A 171 -40.73 14.63 -21.69
C ASN A 171 -40.71 14.65 -23.23
N SER A 172 -40.50 13.52 -23.86
CA SER A 172 -40.60 13.32 -25.30
C SER A 172 -41.87 12.57 -25.67
#